data_dd4c03b408218033425c1cbfb16d09ac
#
_entry.id   dd4c03b408218033425c1cbfb16d09ac
#
_cell.length_a   1.000
_cell.length_b   1.000
_cell.length_c   1.000
_cell.angle_alpha   90.00
_cell.angle_beta   90.00
_cell.angle_gamma   90.00
#
_symmetry.space_group_name_H-M   'P 1'
#
loop_
_entity.id
_entity.type
_entity.pdbx_description
1 polymer ?
#
loop_
_entity_poly.entity_id
_entity_poly.type
_entity_poly.pdbx_seq_one_letter_code
_entity_poly.pdbx_strand_id
1 'polypeptide(L)'
;MSIIQTTTKEADFAALGVDRQAEQLLALLWKNDPRLAAGKAAKDIERPETSLAQSSLFTGAIHEPQMYTELKKEIVSADRIDMLVSFIKWSGLRLLMDELRQFTQNGGELRIITTSYMGATDVKAIEELRQLPNTKIKVSYDTKRTRLHAKTYVFYRDTGFTTAYVGSSNLSNAAISSGLEWNVKVTRKDLPETIDKIAATFESYWNAGEFEYYNEGQRERLARALKAEKYSETDHSGIYTLDILPYSYQQEILDKLEAERTVRGHNRNLVVAATGTGKTVISALDYKRFCKQHPGKPCRLLFVAHREEILKQSLYTFRAVLKDANFGELLVGNYKVDSIEHLFISIQTFNSQDFTAKTGADFYDYIVVDEFHHAAAPTYQKLLEYYQPQILLGLTATPERMDGKSILDYFGGRVAAEIRLPEAIDRKLLCPFQYFGVTDTADLSSLKWRTGGYDKAELSNLYTFSGMVAQRRADLVVNSILKYVTDIDEVKGLGFCVSIEHARFMADYFNTHGIPSIALTGDSSDEERNTAKQRLISGEIRFI
;
A
#
# COMPACT_ATOMS: atom_id res chain seq x y z
N MET A 1 13.79 40.73 22.61
CA MET A 1 14.02 41.98 23.39
C MET A 1 14.27 43.17 22.48
N SER A 2 15.23 43.16 21.52
CA SER A 2 15.55 44.32 20.67
C SER A 2 14.39 44.83 19.80
N ILE A 3 13.48 43.98 19.35
CA ILE A 3 12.30 44.36 18.54
C ILE A 3 11.24 45.09 19.37
N ILE A 4 11.07 44.67 20.64
CA ILE A 4 10.15 45.33 21.57
C ILE A 4 10.66 46.73 21.93
N GLN A 5 11.97 46.90 22.05
CA GLN A 5 12.61 48.17 22.38
C GLN A 5 12.46 49.25 21.30
N THR A 6 12.27 48.86 20.05
CA THR A 6 12.16 49.83 18.93
C THR A 6 10.72 50.24 18.62
N THR A 7 9.70 49.58 19.20
CA THR A 7 8.29 49.79 18.80
C THR A 7 7.38 50.32 19.90
N THR A 8 7.81 50.36 21.15
CA THR A 8 6.99 50.78 22.31
C THR A 8 7.59 51.95 23.07
N LYS A 9 6.73 52.82 23.59
CA LYS A 9 7.13 53.88 24.52
C LYS A 9 7.52 53.30 25.88
N GLU A 10 8.49 53.91 26.56
CA GLU A 10 9.10 53.42 27.81
C GLU A 10 8.13 53.00 28.93
N ALA A 11 6.94 53.62 29.02
CA ALA A 11 5.91 53.29 30.01
C ALA A 11 5.21 51.94 29.80
N ASP A 12 5.15 51.43 28.53
CA ASP A 12 4.52 50.16 28.19
C ASP A 12 5.51 49.00 28.24
N PHE A 13 6.79 49.29 28.31
CA PHE A 13 7.87 48.33 28.24
C PHE A 13 7.93 47.40 29.46
N ALA A 14 7.66 47.94 30.66
CA ALA A 14 7.67 47.17 31.91
C ALA A 14 6.54 46.12 31.98
N ALA A 15 5.39 46.40 31.33
CA ALA A 15 4.25 45.50 31.27
C ALA A 15 4.43 44.39 30.22
N LEU A 16 5.31 44.59 29.22
CA LEU A 16 5.60 43.65 28.13
C LEU A 16 6.93 42.91 28.30
N GLY A 17 7.70 43.22 29.36
CA GLY A 17 8.98 42.58 29.63
C GLY A 17 8.84 41.14 30.10
N VAL A 18 9.58 40.23 29.50
CA VAL A 18 9.73 38.84 29.97
C VAL A 18 10.55 38.88 31.26
N ASP A 19 10.05 38.30 32.35
CA ASP A 19 10.70 38.29 33.67
C ASP A 19 12.08 37.63 33.57
N ARG A 20 13.02 38.12 34.43
CA ARG A 20 14.39 37.59 34.52
C ARG A 20 14.47 36.16 35.05
N GLN A 21 13.36 35.58 35.49
CA GLN A 21 13.24 34.20 35.98
C GLN A 21 13.03 33.15 34.89
N ALA A 22 13.49 33.40 33.65
CA ALA A 22 13.46 32.43 32.54
C ALA A 22 12.08 32.10 31.98
N GLU A 23 11.11 33.01 32.05
CA GLU A 23 9.87 32.88 31.30
C GLU A 23 10.12 33.04 29.81
N GLN A 24 9.52 32.17 29.02
CA GLN A 24 9.63 32.19 27.58
C GLN A 24 8.44 32.93 26.95
N LEU A 25 8.72 33.91 26.05
CA LEU A 25 7.69 34.54 25.26
C LEU A 25 7.08 33.51 24.29
N LEU A 26 5.86 33.08 24.58
CA LEU A 26 5.21 32.01 23.87
C LEU A 26 4.29 32.49 22.72
N ALA A 27 3.71 33.69 22.83
CA ALA A 27 2.83 34.25 21.81
C ALA A 27 2.79 35.79 21.90
N LEU A 28 2.63 36.43 20.73
CA LEU A 28 2.29 37.84 20.59
C LEU A 28 0.93 37.93 19.91
N LEU A 29 0.01 38.67 20.53
CA LEU A 29 -1.33 38.85 19.99
C LEU A 29 -1.49 40.28 19.48
N TRP A 30 -2.15 40.43 18.33
CA TRP A 30 -2.51 41.73 17.81
C TRP A 30 -3.64 42.32 18.67
N LYS A 31 -3.55 43.56 19.08
CA LYS A 31 -4.53 44.20 19.97
C LYS A 31 -5.96 44.17 19.47
N ASN A 32 -6.16 44.16 18.16
CA ASN A 32 -7.45 44.12 17.50
C ASN A 32 -7.81 42.72 16.95
N ASP A 33 -7.16 41.66 17.40
CA ASP A 33 -7.45 40.31 16.98
C ASP A 33 -8.90 39.94 17.40
N PRO A 34 -9.77 39.51 16.46
CA PRO A 34 -11.15 39.12 16.77
C PRO A 34 -11.24 38.01 17.83
N ARG A 35 -10.22 37.19 17.98
CA ARG A 35 -10.11 36.14 19.00
C ARG A 35 -10.08 36.70 20.42
N LEU A 36 -9.50 37.88 20.60
CA LEU A 36 -9.50 38.59 21.88
C LEU A 36 -10.86 39.22 22.20
N ALA A 37 -11.60 39.69 21.19
CA ALA A 37 -12.94 40.25 21.35
C ALA A 37 -13.98 39.23 21.85
N ALA A 38 -13.73 37.93 21.67
CA ALA A 38 -14.59 36.85 22.16
C ALA A 38 -14.45 36.55 23.67
N GLY A 39 -13.70 37.37 24.42
CA GLY A 39 -13.56 37.23 25.88
C GLY A 39 -12.67 36.11 26.36
N LYS A 40 -11.86 35.50 25.46
CA LYS A 40 -10.86 34.51 25.85
C LYS A 40 -9.67 35.21 26.52
N ALA A 41 -9.25 34.70 27.66
CA ALA A 41 -8.01 35.18 28.31
C ALA A 41 -6.80 34.80 27.43
N ALA A 42 -5.74 35.61 27.45
CA ALA A 42 -4.53 35.37 26.65
C ALA A 42 -3.89 33.97 26.89
N LYS A 43 -4.09 33.40 28.08
CA LYS A 43 -3.66 32.03 28.42
C LYS A 43 -4.45 30.91 27.77
N ASP A 44 -5.65 31.22 27.21
CA ASP A 44 -6.54 30.23 26.60
C ASP A 44 -6.38 30.20 25.06
N ILE A 45 -5.35 30.87 24.52
CA ILE A 45 -5.10 30.92 23.08
C ILE A 45 -4.32 29.68 22.66
N GLU A 46 -4.96 28.88 21.85
CA GLU A 46 -4.36 27.68 21.28
C GLU A 46 -3.25 28.07 20.30
N ARG A 47 -2.09 27.45 20.46
CA ARG A 47 -0.92 27.59 19.59
C ARG A 47 -0.24 26.22 19.41
N PRO A 48 0.54 26.02 18.35
CA PRO A 48 1.37 24.82 18.18
C PRO A 48 2.25 24.54 19.41
N GLU A 49 2.49 23.28 19.71
CA GLU A 49 3.42 22.87 20.77
C GLU A 49 4.87 23.11 20.34
N THR A 50 5.15 22.86 19.06
CA THR A 50 6.45 23.13 18.47
C THR A 50 6.64 24.61 18.19
N SER A 51 7.90 25.05 18.21
CA SER A 51 8.26 26.45 18.01
C SER A 51 7.72 27.02 16.70
N LEU A 52 7.25 28.26 16.71
CA LEU A 52 6.91 29.03 15.51
C LEU A 52 8.15 29.72 14.88
N ALA A 53 9.30 29.67 15.56
CA ALA A 53 10.52 30.30 15.13
C ALA A 53 11.62 29.32 14.72
N GLN A 54 11.48 28.04 15.06
CA GLN A 54 12.48 27.00 14.76
C GLN A 54 11.83 25.88 13.95
N SER A 55 12.52 25.46 12.92
CA SER A 55 12.12 24.30 12.11
C SER A 55 12.32 23.00 12.89
N SER A 56 11.50 21.99 12.60
CA SER A 56 11.52 20.70 13.29
C SER A 56 11.13 19.57 12.36
N LEU A 57 11.55 18.35 12.70
CA LEU A 57 11.20 17.13 11.99
C LEU A 57 10.18 16.35 12.83
N PHE A 58 9.11 15.89 12.18
CA PHE A 58 8.14 14.96 12.74
C PHE A 58 8.37 13.58 12.12
N THR A 59 8.62 12.59 12.95
CA THR A 59 8.88 11.20 12.51
C THR A 59 7.77 10.24 12.92
N GLY A 60 6.79 10.72 13.71
CA GLY A 60 5.76 9.89 14.32
C GLY A 60 6.27 9.12 15.54
N ALA A 61 7.39 9.53 16.14
CA ALA A 61 7.91 8.92 17.36
C ALA A 61 6.99 9.20 18.57
N ILE A 62 6.95 8.26 19.53
CA ILE A 62 6.04 8.30 20.71
C ILE A 62 6.21 9.58 21.55
N HIS A 63 7.39 10.19 21.53
CA HIS A 63 7.72 11.41 22.32
C HIS A 63 7.50 12.71 21.55
N GLU A 64 7.10 12.63 20.28
CA GLU A 64 6.81 13.80 19.45
C GLU A 64 5.33 14.16 19.52
N PRO A 65 4.96 15.45 19.41
CA PRO A 65 3.55 15.84 19.23
C PRO A 65 2.98 15.15 17.99
N GLN A 66 1.77 14.63 18.09
CA GLN A 66 1.12 14.02 16.94
C GLN A 66 0.81 15.08 15.88
N MET A 67 1.08 14.78 14.63
CA MET A 67 0.91 15.71 13.49
C MET A 67 -0.49 16.34 13.46
N TYR A 68 -1.56 15.55 13.71
CA TYR A 68 -2.92 16.07 13.68
C TYR A 68 -3.19 17.09 14.81
N THR A 69 -2.61 16.89 15.99
CA THR A 69 -2.73 17.81 17.13
C THR A 69 -2.04 19.13 16.80
N GLU A 70 -0.86 19.08 16.19
CA GLU A 70 -0.17 20.27 15.73
C GLU A 70 -0.94 21.00 14.63
N LEU A 71 -1.43 20.28 13.61
CA LEU A 71 -2.24 20.88 12.54
C LEU A 71 -3.49 21.59 13.07
N LYS A 72 -4.18 21.03 14.07
CA LYS A 72 -5.33 21.69 14.73
C LYS A 72 -4.94 23.04 15.28
N LYS A 73 -3.81 23.10 16.01
CA LYS A 73 -3.31 24.33 16.63
C LYS A 73 -2.78 25.33 15.60
N GLU A 74 -2.15 24.82 14.53
CA GLU A 74 -1.74 25.66 13.39
C GLU A 74 -2.96 26.31 12.71
N ILE A 75 -4.05 25.54 12.46
CA ILE A 75 -5.27 26.02 11.82
C ILE A 75 -5.89 27.18 12.63
N VAL A 76 -6.12 26.97 13.92
CA VAL A 76 -6.82 27.99 14.74
C VAL A 76 -5.95 29.23 15.00
N SER A 77 -4.63 29.17 14.82
CA SER A 77 -3.71 30.27 15.03
C SER A 77 -3.25 30.98 13.75
N ALA A 78 -3.68 30.51 12.58
CA ALA A 78 -3.36 31.12 11.28
C ALA A 78 -4.35 32.21 10.89
N ASP A 79 -3.94 33.08 9.95
CA ASP A 79 -4.78 34.09 9.29
C ASP A 79 -5.16 33.66 7.86
N ARG A 80 -4.30 32.92 7.18
CA ARG A 80 -4.53 32.28 5.89
C ARG A 80 -3.87 30.90 5.82
N ILE A 81 -4.51 29.98 5.14
CA ILE A 81 -4.02 28.61 4.97
C ILE A 81 -4.00 28.25 3.49
N ASP A 82 -2.86 27.73 3.02
CA ASP A 82 -2.71 27.13 1.70
C ASP A 82 -2.37 25.65 1.84
N MET A 83 -3.14 24.78 1.20
CA MET A 83 -2.94 23.33 1.20
C MET A 83 -2.71 22.83 -0.23
N LEU A 84 -1.60 22.15 -0.45
CA LEU A 84 -1.28 21.46 -1.68
C LEU A 84 -1.15 19.97 -1.35
N VAL A 85 -2.15 19.17 -1.69
CA VAL A 85 -2.22 17.75 -1.31
C VAL A 85 -2.68 16.88 -2.46
N SER A 86 -2.04 15.73 -2.62
CA SER A 86 -2.38 14.79 -3.71
C SER A 86 -3.79 14.26 -3.58
N PHE A 87 -4.22 13.91 -2.37
CA PHE A 87 -5.60 13.47 -2.13
C PHE A 87 -6.10 13.84 -0.74
N ILE A 88 -7.42 13.88 -0.63
CA ILE A 88 -8.15 14.24 0.60
C ILE A 88 -9.16 13.14 0.90
N LYS A 89 -8.95 12.44 2.02
CA LYS A 89 -9.87 11.42 2.54
C LYS A 89 -10.77 12.01 3.62
N TRP A 90 -12.04 11.65 3.62
CA TRP A 90 -12.94 12.04 4.70
C TRP A 90 -12.47 11.57 6.08
N SER A 91 -11.87 10.40 6.14
CA SER A 91 -11.33 9.85 7.40
C SER A 91 -10.28 10.73 8.07
N GLY A 92 -9.44 11.42 7.29
CA GLY A 92 -8.46 12.37 7.82
C GLY A 92 -9.04 13.77 8.01
N LEU A 93 -9.75 14.27 6.98
CA LEU A 93 -10.32 15.61 7.02
C LEU A 93 -11.28 15.83 8.20
N ARG A 94 -12.13 14.84 8.52
CA ARG A 94 -13.08 14.93 9.64
C ARG A 94 -12.41 15.25 10.99
N LEU A 95 -11.14 14.90 11.16
CA LEU A 95 -10.39 15.18 12.39
C LEU A 95 -10.03 16.65 12.55
N LEU A 96 -10.05 17.43 11.44
CA LEU A 96 -9.68 18.85 11.39
C LEU A 96 -10.87 19.75 11.07
N MET A 97 -12.07 19.18 10.83
CA MET A 97 -13.23 19.94 10.33
C MET A 97 -13.73 21.00 11.31
N ASP A 98 -13.66 20.74 12.60
CA ASP A 98 -14.14 21.70 13.60
C ASP A 98 -13.22 22.92 13.64
N GLU A 99 -11.91 22.72 13.61
CA GLU A 99 -10.92 23.79 13.57
C GLU A 99 -10.98 24.56 12.24
N LEU A 100 -11.12 23.88 11.11
CA LEU A 100 -11.28 24.52 9.80
C LEU A 100 -12.57 25.35 9.72
N ARG A 101 -13.67 24.85 10.29
CA ARG A 101 -14.93 25.59 10.37
C ARG A 101 -14.79 26.84 11.23
N GLN A 102 -14.20 26.70 12.40
CA GLN A 102 -13.93 27.83 13.30
C GLN A 102 -13.02 28.87 12.61
N PHE A 103 -11.94 28.43 11.98
CA PHE A 103 -10.99 29.28 11.25
C PHE A 103 -11.68 30.10 10.16
N THR A 104 -12.44 29.43 9.29
CA THR A 104 -13.11 30.11 8.15
C THR A 104 -14.27 30.99 8.58
N GLN A 105 -15.01 30.62 9.64
CA GLN A 105 -16.07 31.47 10.24
C GLN A 105 -15.50 32.73 10.89
N ASN A 106 -14.27 32.67 11.40
CA ASN A 106 -13.57 33.83 11.96
C ASN A 106 -12.90 34.71 10.87
N GLY A 107 -13.16 34.45 9.60
CA GLY A 107 -12.67 35.26 8.48
C GLY A 107 -11.38 34.74 7.83
N GLY A 108 -10.80 33.64 8.31
CA GLY A 108 -9.62 33.03 7.72
C GLY A 108 -9.86 32.55 6.28
N GLU A 109 -8.86 32.76 5.41
CA GLU A 109 -8.91 32.31 4.02
C GLU A 109 -8.26 30.93 3.87
N LEU A 110 -9.00 29.98 3.28
CA LEU A 110 -8.54 28.62 3.00
C LEU A 110 -8.46 28.39 1.50
N ARG A 111 -7.27 28.08 0.98
CA ARG A 111 -7.04 27.71 -0.41
C ARG A 111 -6.49 26.30 -0.51
N ILE A 112 -7.07 25.48 -1.37
CA ILE A 112 -6.72 24.07 -1.51
C ILE A 112 -6.46 23.73 -2.96
N ILE A 113 -5.34 23.07 -3.25
CA ILE A 113 -5.06 22.42 -4.53
C ILE A 113 -5.00 20.92 -4.30
N THR A 114 -5.75 20.17 -5.09
CA THR A 114 -5.74 18.70 -5.09
C THR A 114 -5.92 18.16 -6.51
N THR A 115 -5.94 16.84 -6.66
CA THR A 115 -6.07 16.19 -7.97
C THR A 115 -7.02 15.01 -7.93
N SER A 116 -7.56 14.65 -9.09
CA SER A 116 -8.28 13.37 -9.29
C SER A 116 -7.34 12.17 -9.46
N TYR A 117 -6.03 12.42 -9.59
CA TYR A 117 -5.02 11.38 -9.76
C TYR A 117 -5.09 10.32 -8.66
N MET A 118 -4.90 9.07 -9.01
CA MET A 118 -5.05 7.89 -8.15
C MET A 118 -6.49 7.57 -7.69
N GLY A 119 -7.50 8.37 -8.02
CA GLY A 119 -8.87 8.13 -7.56
C GLY A 119 -9.04 8.13 -6.02
N ALA A 120 -8.01 8.60 -5.28
CA ALA A 120 -7.91 8.45 -3.83
C ALA A 120 -8.61 9.56 -3.05
N THR A 121 -9.01 10.65 -3.69
CA THR A 121 -9.78 11.73 -3.07
C THR A 121 -11.24 11.33 -2.88
N ASP A 122 -11.83 11.65 -1.72
CA ASP A 122 -13.24 11.43 -1.46
C ASP A 122 -14.06 12.63 -1.91
N VAL A 123 -15.07 12.43 -2.78
CA VAL A 123 -15.99 13.49 -3.22
C VAL A 123 -16.63 14.17 -2.01
N LYS A 124 -17.05 13.39 -0.99
CA LYS A 124 -17.61 13.91 0.25
C LYS A 124 -16.68 14.92 0.93
N ALA A 125 -15.38 14.63 1.00
CA ALA A 125 -14.43 15.52 1.63
C ALA A 125 -14.31 16.87 0.90
N ILE A 126 -14.33 16.86 -0.42
CA ILE A 126 -14.30 18.09 -1.23
C ILE A 126 -15.60 18.89 -1.04
N GLU A 127 -16.76 18.24 -1.00
CA GLU A 127 -18.05 18.91 -0.78
C GLU A 127 -18.15 19.56 0.61
N GLU A 128 -17.67 18.89 1.64
CA GLU A 128 -17.66 19.44 2.99
C GLU A 128 -16.73 20.67 3.10
N LEU A 129 -15.54 20.61 2.46
CA LEU A 129 -14.63 21.75 2.39
C LEU A 129 -15.23 22.92 1.61
N ARG A 130 -15.94 22.64 0.50
CA ARG A 130 -16.59 23.68 -0.33
C ARG A 130 -17.65 24.47 0.45
N GLN A 131 -18.29 23.84 1.42
CA GLN A 131 -19.33 24.49 2.24
C GLN A 131 -18.75 25.46 3.29
N LEU A 132 -17.45 25.41 3.55
CA LEU A 132 -16.81 26.32 4.49
C LEU A 132 -16.73 27.74 3.87
N PRO A 133 -17.06 28.80 4.65
CA PRO A 133 -16.90 30.17 4.18
C PRO A 133 -15.43 30.47 3.85
N ASN A 134 -15.18 31.44 2.96
CA ASN A 134 -13.84 31.87 2.55
C ASN A 134 -12.92 30.73 2.06
N THR A 135 -13.51 29.64 1.55
CA THR A 135 -12.75 28.47 1.06
C THR A 135 -12.79 28.42 -0.45
N LYS A 136 -11.61 28.24 -1.06
CA LYS A 136 -11.45 28.08 -2.52
C LYS A 136 -10.71 26.78 -2.78
N ILE A 137 -11.24 25.96 -3.68
CA ILE A 137 -10.65 24.66 -4.02
C ILE A 137 -10.36 24.63 -5.51
N LYS A 138 -9.17 24.18 -5.88
CA LYS A 138 -8.80 23.88 -7.25
C LYS A 138 -8.44 22.41 -7.40
N VAL A 139 -8.87 21.81 -8.51
CA VAL A 139 -8.66 20.39 -8.82
C VAL A 139 -7.96 20.25 -10.16
N SER A 140 -6.90 19.46 -10.21
CA SER A 140 -6.35 18.97 -11.49
C SER A 140 -7.05 17.68 -11.89
N TYR A 141 -7.51 17.66 -13.13
CA TYR A 141 -8.08 16.47 -13.79
C TYR A 141 -7.10 15.84 -14.79
N ASP A 142 -5.92 16.45 -14.99
CA ASP A 142 -4.86 15.90 -15.83
C ASP A 142 -3.99 14.93 -15.02
N THR A 143 -4.30 13.63 -15.15
CA THR A 143 -3.60 12.55 -14.44
C THR A 143 -2.42 12.00 -15.23
N LYS A 144 -2.21 12.47 -16.48
CA LYS A 144 -1.18 11.96 -17.40
C LYS A 144 0.09 12.81 -17.43
N ARG A 145 -0.05 14.13 -17.39
CA ARG A 145 1.06 15.09 -17.49
C ARG A 145 1.61 15.47 -16.14
N THR A 146 0.75 15.98 -15.27
CA THR A 146 1.15 16.48 -13.95
C THR A 146 0.62 15.56 -12.87
N ARG A 147 1.45 14.63 -12.44
CA ARG A 147 1.15 13.77 -11.31
C ARG A 147 1.44 14.52 -10.02
N LEU A 148 0.49 15.31 -9.55
CA LEU A 148 0.64 16.04 -8.31
C LEU A 148 0.81 15.05 -7.15
N HIS A 149 2.01 14.99 -6.58
CA HIS A 149 2.32 14.14 -5.43
C HIS A 149 2.88 14.94 -4.24
N ALA A 150 2.75 16.27 -4.29
CA ALA A 150 3.15 17.15 -3.21
C ALA A 150 2.18 17.08 -2.03
N LYS A 151 2.69 17.23 -0.82
CA LYS A 151 1.93 17.37 0.42
C LYS A 151 2.55 18.50 1.20
N THR A 152 1.90 19.65 1.13
CA THR A 152 2.38 20.88 1.76
C THR A 152 1.21 21.61 2.37
N TYR A 153 1.39 22.04 3.61
CA TYR A 153 0.43 22.84 4.38
C TYR A 153 1.14 24.10 4.81
N VAL A 154 0.65 25.27 4.45
CA VAL A 154 1.25 26.56 4.80
C VAL A 154 0.27 27.36 5.64
N PHE A 155 0.72 27.79 6.81
CA PHE A 155 -0.06 28.56 7.77
C PHE A 155 0.56 29.96 7.87
N TYR A 156 -0.08 30.93 7.25
CA TYR A 156 0.36 32.32 7.26
C TYR A 156 -0.17 33.03 8.49
N ARG A 157 0.67 33.91 9.04
CA ARG A 157 0.30 34.78 10.16
C ARG A 157 0.77 36.19 9.89
N ASP A 158 -0.10 37.16 10.08
CA ASP A 158 0.21 38.59 9.91
C ASP A 158 1.31 39.05 10.86
N THR A 159 1.50 38.31 11.96
CA THR A 159 2.64 38.49 12.89
C THR A 159 4.00 38.12 12.28
N GLY A 160 4.04 37.55 11.08
CA GLY A 160 5.24 37.09 10.38
C GLY A 160 5.81 35.75 10.86
N PHE A 161 5.07 34.99 11.68
CA PHE A 161 5.42 33.64 12.12
C PHE A 161 4.78 32.57 11.21
N THR A 162 4.99 32.69 9.92
CA THR A 162 4.52 31.72 8.94
C THR A 162 5.24 30.40 9.11
N THR A 163 4.49 29.30 9.07
CA THR A 163 4.99 27.92 9.15
C THR A 163 4.52 27.12 7.94
N ALA A 164 5.30 26.15 7.51
CA ALA A 164 4.92 25.20 6.47
C ALA A 164 5.31 23.78 6.88
N TYR A 165 4.47 22.82 6.54
CA TYR A 165 4.76 21.39 6.68
C TYR A 165 4.92 20.80 5.30
N VAL A 166 6.03 20.11 5.05
CA VAL A 166 6.34 19.45 3.79
C VAL A 166 6.73 18.00 4.10
N GLY A 167 6.09 17.03 3.48
CA GLY A 167 6.42 15.65 3.76
C GLY A 167 5.58 14.64 2.99
N SER A 168 5.38 13.47 3.60
CA SER A 168 4.65 12.36 3.01
C SER A 168 3.15 12.36 3.33
N SER A 169 2.70 13.14 4.32
CA SER A 169 1.33 13.09 4.86
C SER A 169 0.29 13.75 3.96
N ASN A 170 -0.61 12.95 3.40
CA ASN A 170 -1.87 13.43 2.82
C ASN A 170 -2.95 13.60 3.92
N LEU A 171 -4.07 14.26 3.58
CA LEU A 171 -5.24 14.36 4.46
C LEU A 171 -5.96 12.99 4.55
N SER A 172 -5.35 12.02 5.23
CA SER A 172 -5.95 10.72 5.54
C SER A 172 -5.71 10.38 7.02
N ASN A 173 -6.60 9.57 7.62
CA ASN A 173 -6.47 9.23 9.04
C ASN A 173 -5.12 8.55 9.34
N ALA A 174 -4.73 7.58 8.53
CA ALA A 174 -3.45 6.88 8.70
C ALA A 174 -2.24 7.84 8.64
N ALA A 175 -2.26 8.80 7.70
CA ALA A 175 -1.12 9.71 7.50
C ALA A 175 -0.98 10.77 8.60
N ILE A 176 -2.08 11.24 9.19
CA ILE A 176 -2.02 12.34 10.16
C ILE A 176 -2.17 11.92 11.62
N SER A 177 -2.60 10.68 11.91
CA SER A 177 -2.85 10.22 13.30
C SER A 177 -2.00 9.05 13.75
N SER A 178 -1.70 8.06 12.91
CA SER A 178 -1.10 6.79 13.34
C SER A 178 -0.02 6.24 12.40
N GLY A 179 0.18 6.84 11.22
CA GLY A 179 1.21 6.42 10.27
C GLY A 179 2.60 6.90 10.65
N LEU A 180 3.63 6.11 10.32
CA LEU A 180 5.02 6.55 10.37
C LEU A 180 5.31 7.45 9.16
N GLU A 181 4.87 8.68 9.24
CA GLU A 181 5.01 9.67 8.17
C GLU A 181 6.05 10.73 8.57
N TRP A 182 6.95 11.03 7.67
CA TRP A 182 7.97 12.03 7.90
C TRP A 182 7.52 13.37 7.32
N ASN A 183 7.46 14.38 8.19
CA ASN A 183 7.13 15.76 7.82
C ASN A 183 8.13 16.72 8.42
N VAL A 184 8.61 17.65 7.62
CA VAL A 184 9.44 18.74 8.08
C VAL A 184 8.55 19.97 8.28
N LYS A 185 8.54 20.50 9.51
CA LYS A 185 8.03 21.83 9.80
C LYS A 185 9.13 22.84 9.49
N VAL A 186 8.86 23.73 8.57
CA VAL A 186 9.74 24.86 8.21
C VAL A 186 9.11 26.14 8.73
N THR A 187 9.89 27.01 9.32
CA THR A 187 9.41 28.31 9.82
C THR A 187 10.06 29.46 9.09
N ARG A 188 9.32 30.55 8.87
CA ARG A 188 9.85 31.74 8.20
C ARG A 188 10.96 32.42 8.97
N LYS A 189 11.00 32.27 10.31
CA LYS A 189 12.05 32.86 11.14
C LYS A 189 13.37 32.12 11.01
N ASP A 190 13.33 30.82 10.71
CA ASP A 190 14.50 29.98 10.59
C ASP A 190 14.98 29.88 9.11
N LEU A 191 14.05 29.62 8.19
CA LEU A 191 14.33 29.41 6.76
C LEU A 191 13.41 30.27 5.87
N PRO A 192 13.60 31.62 5.87
CA PRO A 192 12.71 32.52 5.14
C PRO A 192 12.68 32.26 3.63
N GLU A 193 13.82 31.99 3.01
CA GLU A 193 13.90 31.72 1.56
C GLU A 193 13.14 30.45 1.17
N THR A 194 13.14 29.44 2.04
CA THR A 194 12.40 28.19 1.82
C THR A 194 10.89 28.44 1.86
N ILE A 195 10.40 29.20 2.84
CA ILE A 195 8.99 29.59 2.92
C ILE A 195 8.57 30.43 1.70
N ASP A 196 9.40 31.38 1.29
CA ASP A 196 9.11 32.24 0.13
C ASP A 196 9.06 31.41 -1.16
N LYS A 197 9.93 30.42 -1.31
CA LYS A 197 9.92 29.48 -2.43
C LYS A 197 8.67 28.57 -2.43
N ILE A 198 8.27 28.06 -1.25
CA ILE A 198 7.04 27.28 -1.12
C ILE A 198 5.82 28.12 -1.52
N ALA A 199 5.72 29.35 -0.99
CA ALA A 199 4.63 30.27 -1.29
C ALA A 199 4.58 30.61 -2.80
N ALA A 200 5.72 30.94 -3.41
CA ALA A 200 5.81 31.26 -4.84
C ALA A 200 5.43 30.03 -5.71
N THR A 201 5.82 28.82 -5.30
CA THR A 201 5.44 27.59 -6.01
C THR A 201 3.94 27.33 -5.90
N PHE A 202 3.35 27.52 -4.73
CA PHE A 202 1.90 27.42 -4.56
C PHE A 202 1.16 28.41 -5.46
N GLU A 203 1.59 29.69 -5.49
CA GLU A 203 1.00 30.72 -6.36
C GLU A 203 1.16 30.37 -7.85
N SER A 204 2.29 29.81 -8.26
CA SER A 204 2.48 29.33 -9.63
C SER A 204 1.46 28.25 -10.00
N TYR A 205 1.24 27.27 -9.15
CA TYR A 205 0.22 26.23 -9.36
C TYR A 205 -1.20 26.80 -9.29
N TRP A 206 -1.44 27.70 -8.31
CA TRP A 206 -2.74 28.35 -8.17
C TRP A 206 -3.16 29.11 -9.43
N ASN A 207 -2.21 29.73 -10.13
CA ASN A 207 -2.47 30.50 -11.35
C ASN A 207 -2.32 29.67 -12.62
N ALA A 208 -1.88 28.42 -12.55
CA ALA A 208 -1.78 27.55 -13.72
C ALA A 208 -3.17 27.11 -14.19
N GLY A 209 -3.41 27.16 -15.49
CA GLY A 209 -4.69 26.79 -16.11
C GLY A 209 -5.06 25.31 -15.98
N GLU A 210 -4.12 24.47 -15.56
CA GLU A 210 -4.34 23.06 -15.28
C GLU A 210 -5.22 22.83 -14.04
N PHE A 211 -5.16 23.72 -13.04
CA PHE A 211 -5.93 23.63 -11.81
C PHE A 211 -7.20 24.46 -11.92
N GLU A 212 -8.31 23.77 -12.08
CA GLU A 212 -9.62 24.39 -12.26
C GLU A 212 -10.33 24.61 -10.93
N TYR A 213 -11.04 25.76 -10.79
CA TYR A 213 -11.86 25.99 -9.61
C TYR A 213 -12.96 24.94 -9.49
N TYR A 214 -13.09 24.36 -8.32
CA TYR A 214 -14.15 23.41 -8.01
C TYR A 214 -15.40 24.15 -7.54
N ASN A 215 -16.52 23.85 -8.16
CA ASN A 215 -17.85 24.35 -7.79
C ASN A 215 -18.88 23.20 -7.80
N GLU A 216 -20.10 23.49 -7.37
CA GLU A 216 -21.17 22.49 -7.26
C GLU A 216 -21.46 21.75 -8.58
N GLY A 217 -21.42 22.47 -9.70
CA GLY A 217 -21.62 21.86 -11.04
C GLY A 217 -20.56 20.85 -11.45
N GLN A 218 -19.42 20.81 -10.77
CA GLN A 218 -18.32 19.88 -11.08
C GLN A 218 -18.32 18.60 -10.25
N ARG A 219 -19.26 18.43 -9.31
CA ARG A 219 -19.36 17.25 -8.46
C ARG A 219 -19.41 15.94 -9.25
N GLU A 220 -20.26 15.88 -10.27
CA GLU A 220 -20.37 14.68 -11.11
C GLU A 220 -19.12 14.45 -11.98
N ARG A 221 -18.51 15.54 -12.45
CA ARG A 221 -17.23 15.46 -13.19
C ARG A 221 -16.13 14.89 -12.30
N LEU A 222 -16.01 15.39 -11.08
CA LEU A 222 -15.04 14.85 -10.10
C LEU A 222 -15.33 13.40 -9.79
N ALA A 223 -16.58 13.04 -9.49
CA ALA A 223 -16.96 11.67 -9.21
C ALA A 223 -16.62 10.71 -10.37
N ARG A 224 -16.87 11.12 -11.62
CA ARG A 224 -16.53 10.35 -12.83
C ARG A 224 -15.01 10.24 -13.01
N ALA A 225 -14.26 11.33 -12.82
CA ALA A 225 -12.80 11.33 -12.93
C ALA A 225 -12.16 10.41 -11.88
N LEU A 226 -12.59 10.51 -10.62
CA LEU A 226 -12.12 9.63 -9.54
C LEU A 226 -12.49 8.17 -9.79
N LYS A 227 -13.67 7.91 -10.33
CA LYS A 227 -14.10 6.57 -10.70
C LYS A 227 -13.29 6.01 -11.87
N ALA A 228 -13.04 6.83 -12.89
CA ALA A 228 -12.19 6.44 -14.02
C ALA A 228 -10.77 6.10 -13.57
N GLU A 229 -10.19 6.89 -12.68
CA GLU A 229 -8.88 6.61 -12.08
C GLU A 229 -8.90 5.36 -11.20
N LYS A 230 -9.95 5.12 -10.40
CA LYS A 230 -10.10 3.88 -9.64
C LYS A 230 -10.23 2.64 -10.49
N TYR A 231 -10.87 2.74 -11.66
CA TYR A 231 -10.95 1.62 -12.60
C TYR A 231 -9.67 1.47 -13.44
N SER A 232 -8.92 2.55 -13.64
CA SER A 232 -7.55 2.48 -14.16
C SER A 232 -6.54 2.05 -13.09
N GLU A 233 -6.92 2.09 -11.81
CA GLU A 233 -6.14 1.65 -10.63
C GLU A 233 -6.11 0.12 -10.43
N THR A 234 -6.67 -0.67 -11.29
CA THR A 234 -6.06 -1.98 -11.56
C THR A 234 -4.63 -1.81 -12.10
N ASP A 235 -4.25 -0.60 -12.50
CA ASP A 235 -2.91 -0.13 -12.78
C ASP A 235 -2.44 0.78 -11.62
N HIS A 236 -1.73 0.22 -10.68
CA HIS A 236 -1.13 0.91 -9.51
C HIS A 236 -0.05 1.95 -9.89
N SER A 237 -0.43 3.02 -10.57
CA SER A 237 0.48 4.00 -11.16
C SER A 237 1.29 4.86 -10.16
N GLY A 238 0.99 4.77 -8.85
CA GLY A 238 1.68 5.55 -7.81
C GLY A 238 3.07 5.06 -7.40
N ILE A 239 3.44 3.81 -7.71
CA ILE A 239 4.73 3.21 -7.27
C ILE A 239 5.86 3.45 -8.28
N TYR A 240 5.55 3.87 -9.52
CA TYR A 240 6.57 4.05 -10.55
C TYR A 240 7.54 5.21 -10.31
N THR A 241 7.29 6.07 -9.33
CA THR A 241 8.19 7.19 -8.97
C THR A 241 9.26 6.80 -7.97
N LEU A 242 9.08 5.72 -7.21
CA LEU A 242 10.05 5.23 -6.24
C LEU A 242 11.04 4.28 -6.90
N ASP A 243 12.33 4.43 -6.58
CA ASP A 243 13.34 3.43 -6.95
C ASP A 243 13.16 2.19 -6.08
N ILE A 244 12.64 1.11 -6.67
CA ILE A 244 12.65 -0.19 -6.00
C ILE A 244 14.08 -0.72 -6.06
N LEU A 245 14.76 -0.63 -4.92
CA LEU A 245 16.09 -1.17 -4.72
C LEU A 245 16.00 -2.57 -4.09
N PRO A 246 16.88 -3.50 -4.47
CA PRO A 246 16.89 -4.81 -3.84
C PRO A 246 17.33 -4.69 -2.38
N TYR A 247 16.67 -5.42 -1.49
CA TYR A 247 17.21 -5.68 -0.15
C TYR A 247 18.53 -6.47 -0.28
N SER A 248 19.36 -6.46 0.76
CA SER A 248 20.67 -7.13 0.75
C SER A 248 20.60 -8.60 0.32
N TYR A 249 19.63 -9.35 0.85
CA TYR A 249 19.42 -10.75 0.48
C TYR A 249 18.92 -10.92 -0.97
N GLN A 250 18.13 -9.99 -1.49
CA GLN A 250 17.72 -10.00 -2.91
C GLN A 250 18.91 -9.70 -3.82
N GLN A 251 19.77 -8.78 -3.40
CA GLN A 251 21.01 -8.49 -4.09
C GLN A 251 21.92 -9.73 -4.14
N GLU A 252 22.08 -10.47 -3.03
CA GLU A 252 22.81 -11.73 -3.00
C GLU A 252 22.26 -12.76 -4.00
N ILE A 253 20.92 -12.88 -4.11
CA ILE A 253 20.26 -13.76 -5.08
C ILE A 253 20.57 -13.32 -6.51
N LEU A 254 20.46 -12.01 -6.79
CA LEU A 254 20.74 -11.45 -8.11
C LEU A 254 22.21 -11.66 -8.51
N ASP A 255 23.14 -11.53 -7.59
CA ASP A 255 24.58 -11.75 -7.84
C ASP A 255 24.90 -13.23 -8.07
N LYS A 256 24.21 -14.14 -7.37
CA LYS A 256 24.29 -15.59 -7.63
C LYS A 256 23.77 -15.93 -9.04
N LEU A 257 22.64 -15.34 -9.47
CA LEU A 257 22.10 -15.54 -10.81
C LEU A 257 23.08 -15.04 -11.88
N GLU A 258 23.69 -13.90 -11.67
CA GLU A 258 24.71 -13.36 -12.59
C GLU A 258 25.95 -14.27 -12.64
N ALA A 259 26.42 -14.77 -11.50
CA ALA A 259 27.53 -15.70 -11.45
C ALA A 259 27.23 -17.04 -12.15
N GLU A 260 26.03 -17.60 -12.00
CA GLU A 260 25.62 -18.81 -12.74
C GLU A 260 25.69 -18.60 -14.25
N ARG A 261 25.33 -17.44 -14.76
CA ARG A 261 25.31 -17.12 -16.18
C ARG A 261 26.69 -16.77 -16.74
N THR A 262 27.42 -15.88 -16.06
CA THR A 262 28.69 -15.34 -16.58
C THR A 262 29.87 -16.26 -16.34
N VAL A 263 29.91 -16.93 -15.18
CA VAL A 263 31.04 -17.79 -14.80
C VAL A 263 30.83 -19.24 -15.24
N ARG A 264 29.58 -19.74 -15.11
CA ARG A 264 29.28 -21.16 -15.37
C ARG A 264 28.56 -21.40 -16.70
N GLY A 265 28.12 -20.36 -17.40
CA GLY A 265 27.41 -20.47 -18.68
C GLY A 265 26.01 -21.04 -18.55
N HIS A 266 25.41 -21.05 -17.34
CA HIS A 266 24.10 -21.64 -17.08
C HIS A 266 23.00 -20.56 -17.15
N ASN A 267 22.26 -20.55 -18.24
CA ASN A 267 21.20 -19.58 -18.49
C ASN A 267 19.79 -20.07 -18.08
N ARG A 268 19.69 -21.30 -17.59
CA ARG A 268 18.47 -21.85 -16.98
C ARG A 268 18.66 -21.86 -15.47
N ASN A 269 17.95 -21.02 -14.76
CA ASN A 269 18.16 -20.76 -13.33
C ASN A 269 16.89 -21.01 -12.52
N LEU A 270 17.02 -21.77 -11.43
CA LEU A 270 15.95 -21.94 -10.44
C LEU A 270 16.27 -21.12 -9.19
N VAL A 271 15.35 -20.27 -8.79
CA VAL A 271 15.36 -19.56 -7.51
C VAL A 271 14.34 -20.20 -6.58
N VAL A 272 14.83 -20.75 -5.48
CA VAL A 272 14.01 -21.29 -4.40
C VAL A 272 13.92 -20.25 -3.29
N ALA A 273 12.78 -19.62 -3.11
CA ALA A 273 12.62 -18.56 -2.13
C ALA A 273 11.26 -18.66 -1.42
N ALA A 274 11.28 -18.56 -0.09
CA ALA A 274 10.05 -18.65 0.73
C ALA A 274 8.99 -17.64 0.27
N THR A 275 7.72 -17.98 0.46
CA THR A 275 6.62 -17.05 0.17
C THR A 275 6.77 -15.80 1.03
N GLY A 276 6.56 -14.62 0.44
CA GLY A 276 6.74 -13.34 1.14
C GLY A 276 8.14 -12.72 1.02
N THR A 277 9.13 -13.43 0.45
CA THR A 277 10.49 -12.88 0.25
C THR A 277 10.67 -12.08 -1.04
N GLY A 278 9.59 -11.83 -1.79
CA GLY A 278 9.62 -10.97 -2.99
C GLY A 278 10.21 -11.64 -4.24
N LYS A 279 9.88 -12.92 -4.49
CA LYS A 279 10.28 -13.65 -5.72
C LYS A 279 10.03 -12.84 -7.00
N THR A 280 8.86 -12.24 -7.10
CA THR A 280 8.46 -11.43 -8.26
C THR A 280 9.32 -10.18 -8.41
N VAL A 281 9.68 -9.52 -7.29
CA VAL A 281 10.59 -8.36 -7.30
C VAL A 281 11.98 -8.77 -7.77
N ILE A 282 12.47 -9.92 -7.31
CA ILE A 282 13.77 -10.49 -7.74
C ILE A 282 13.75 -10.71 -9.25
N SER A 283 12.71 -11.35 -9.79
CA SER A 283 12.61 -11.61 -11.25
C SER A 283 12.54 -10.33 -12.07
N ALA A 284 11.83 -9.30 -11.58
CA ALA A 284 11.73 -8.02 -12.26
C ALA A 284 13.06 -7.25 -12.25
N LEU A 285 13.80 -7.28 -11.13
CA LEU A 285 15.13 -6.68 -11.02
C LEU A 285 16.15 -7.42 -11.89
N ASP A 286 16.09 -8.75 -11.93
CA ASP A 286 16.94 -9.57 -12.78
C ASP A 286 16.69 -9.30 -14.28
N TYR A 287 15.43 -9.23 -14.69
CA TYR A 287 15.04 -8.83 -16.03
C TYR A 287 15.51 -7.41 -16.37
N LYS A 288 15.40 -6.46 -15.44
CA LYS A 288 15.93 -5.10 -15.61
C LYS A 288 17.44 -5.09 -15.87
N ARG A 289 18.20 -5.94 -15.17
CA ARG A 289 19.65 -6.15 -15.42
C ARG A 289 19.90 -6.72 -16.81
N PHE A 290 19.12 -7.73 -17.20
CA PHE A 290 19.21 -8.33 -18.53
C PHE A 290 19.00 -7.28 -19.64
N CYS A 291 17.97 -6.44 -19.54
CA CYS A 291 17.73 -5.37 -20.51
C CYS A 291 18.87 -4.35 -20.57
N LYS A 292 19.46 -4.00 -19.42
CA LYS A 292 20.64 -3.10 -19.38
C LYS A 292 21.88 -3.68 -20.05
N GLN A 293 22.04 -4.99 -20.02
CA GLN A 293 23.16 -5.70 -20.68
C GLN A 293 22.94 -5.83 -22.20
N HIS A 294 21.72 -5.62 -22.70
CA HIS A 294 21.36 -5.74 -24.11
C HIS A 294 20.75 -4.44 -24.66
N PRO A 295 21.48 -3.30 -24.64
CA PRO A 295 20.96 -2.03 -25.09
C PRO A 295 20.56 -2.09 -26.57
N GLY A 296 19.38 -1.56 -26.90
CA GLY A 296 18.85 -1.53 -28.27
C GLY A 296 18.21 -2.83 -28.76
N LYS A 297 18.17 -3.88 -27.94
CA LYS A 297 17.41 -5.10 -28.25
C LYS A 297 16.01 -5.05 -27.62
N PRO A 298 14.99 -5.69 -28.21
CA PRO A 298 13.62 -5.68 -27.70
C PRO A 298 13.47 -6.37 -26.34
N CYS A 299 14.37 -7.30 -25.96
CA CYS A 299 14.35 -8.04 -24.70
C CYS A 299 12.97 -8.66 -24.38
N ARG A 300 12.39 -9.38 -25.33
CA ARG A 300 11.02 -9.90 -25.22
C ARG A 300 10.84 -10.83 -24.03
N LEU A 301 9.81 -10.54 -23.22
CA LEU A 301 9.52 -11.25 -21.96
C LEU A 301 8.26 -12.10 -22.07
N LEU A 302 8.34 -13.35 -21.62
CA LEU A 302 7.17 -14.17 -21.31
C LEU A 302 7.14 -14.49 -19.82
N PHE A 303 6.11 -14.04 -19.10
CA PHE A 303 5.88 -14.39 -17.71
C PHE A 303 4.69 -15.35 -17.62
N VAL A 304 4.90 -16.53 -17.03
CA VAL A 304 3.88 -17.59 -16.98
C VAL A 304 3.57 -17.95 -15.53
N ALA A 305 2.30 -17.97 -15.18
CA ALA A 305 1.79 -18.48 -13.91
C ALA A 305 0.46 -19.23 -14.11
N HIS A 306 -0.06 -19.83 -13.06
CA HIS A 306 -1.30 -20.61 -13.13
C HIS A 306 -2.55 -19.83 -12.71
N ARG A 307 -2.41 -18.68 -12.01
CA ARG A 307 -3.51 -17.85 -11.53
C ARG A 307 -3.44 -16.43 -12.04
N GLU A 308 -4.60 -15.88 -12.35
CA GLU A 308 -4.75 -14.51 -12.86
C GLU A 308 -4.26 -13.47 -11.85
N GLU A 309 -4.56 -13.64 -10.56
CA GLU A 309 -4.15 -12.70 -9.51
C GLU A 309 -2.62 -12.59 -9.40
N ILE A 310 -1.91 -13.71 -9.57
CA ILE A 310 -0.44 -13.72 -9.58
C ILE A 310 0.08 -12.95 -10.78
N LEU A 311 -0.52 -13.16 -11.96
CA LEU A 311 -0.11 -12.46 -13.18
C LEU A 311 -0.36 -10.95 -13.10
N LYS A 312 -1.50 -10.52 -12.58
CA LYS A 312 -1.81 -9.10 -12.34
C LYS A 312 -0.80 -8.47 -11.39
N GLN A 313 -0.53 -9.12 -10.27
CA GLN A 313 0.44 -8.65 -9.29
C GLN A 313 1.87 -8.61 -9.87
N SER A 314 2.22 -9.60 -10.70
CA SER A 314 3.54 -9.68 -11.34
C SER A 314 3.72 -8.59 -12.38
N LEU A 315 2.75 -8.39 -13.26
CA LEU A 315 2.76 -7.30 -14.23
C LEU A 315 2.94 -5.95 -13.55
N TYR A 316 2.17 -5.70 -12.48
CA TYR A 316 2.31 -4.52 -11.65
C TYR A 316 3.72 -4.35 -11.08
N THR A 317 4.30 -5.41 -10.52
CA THR A 317 5.66 -5.38 -9.96
C THR A 317 6.70 -5.07 -11.02
N PHE A 318 6.58 -5.66 -12.22
CA PHE A 318 7.49 -5.38 -13.33
C PHE A 318 7.38 -3.93 -13.79
N ARG A 319 6.19 -3.40 -13.97
CA ARG A 319 5.95 -1.99 -14.28
C ARG A 319 6.62 -1.07 -13.26
N ALA A 320 6.44 -1.36 -11.98
CA ALA A 320 7.02 -0.57 -10.89
C ALA A 320 8.56 -0.61 -10.89
N VAL A 321 9.17 -1.79 -11.03
CA VAL A 321 10.63 -1.98 -11.05
C VAL A 321 11.27 -1.34 -12.29
N LEU A 322 10.61 -1.46 -13.45
CA LEU A 322 11.08 -0.90 -14.73
C LEU A 322 10.80 0.61 -14.83
N LYS A 323 9.90 1.15 -14.01
CA LYS A 323 9.37 2.51 -14.09
C LYS A 323 8.66 2.80 -15.42
N ASP A 324 7.98 1.80 -15.95
CA ASP A 324 7.23 1.89 -17.19
C ASP A 324 5.79 1.38 -16.97
N ALA A 325 4.84 2.30 -16.89
CA ALA A 325 3.43 2.00 -16.68
C ALA A 325 2.79 1.24 -17.85
N ASN A 326 3.38 1.34 -19.03
CA ASN A 326 2.86 0.71 -20.25
C ASN A 326 3.56 -0.62 -20.56
N PHE A 327 4.52 -1.04 -19.72
CA PHE A 327 5.23 -2.29 -19.92
C PHE A 327 4.28 -3.49 -19.80
N GLY A 328 4.32 -4.35 -20.81
CA GLY A 328 3.70 -5.68 -20.79
C GLY A 328 2.17 -5.70 -20.85
N GLU A 329 1.66 -6.80 -21.37
CA GLU A 329 0.25 -7.07 -21.57
C GLU A 329 -0.18 -8.30 -20.77
N LEU A 330 -1.43 -8.30 -20.29
CA LEU A 330 -2.03 -9.44 -19.55
C LEU A 330 -2.95 -10.22 -20.47
N LEU A 331 -2.67 -11.51 -20.67
CA LEU A 331 -3.51 -12.42 -21.47
C LEU A 331 -4.04 -13.57 -20.61
N VAL A 332 -5.26 -13.41 -20.13
CA VAL A 332 -5.98 -14.40 -19.31
C VAL A 332 -7.45 -14.40 -19.73
N GLY A 333 -8.03 -15.58 -19.93
CA GLY A 333 -9.46 -15.71 -20.28
C GLY A 333 -9.83 -14.90 -21.52
N ASN A 334 -10.70 -13.90 -21.36
CA ASN A 334 -11.26 -13.08 -22.46
C ASN A 334 -10.48 -11.76 -22.70
N TYR A 335 -9.36 -11.53 -22.01
CA TYR A 335 -8.54 -10.35 -22.26
C TYR A 335 -7.97 -10.37 -23.67
N LYS A 336 -8.00 -9.22 -24.33
CA LYS A 336 -7.35 -9.01 -25.63
C LYS A 336 -6.07 -8.22 -25.41
N VAL A 337 -5.04 -8.55 -26.15
CA VAL A 337 -3.74 -7.89 -26.12
C VAL A 337 -3.44 -7.26 -27.46
N ASP A 338 -2.82 -6.08 -27.42
CA ASP A 338 -2.37 -5.36 -28.63
C ASP A 338 -0.96 -5.78 -29.06
N SER A 339 -0.16 -6.24 -28.09
CA SER A 339 1.20 -6.72 -28.31
C SER A 339 1.46 -8.01 -27.52
N ILE A 340 2.29 -8.87 -28.09
CA ILE A 340 2.76 -10.11 -27.46
C ILE A 340 4.26 -10.06 -27.09
N GLU A 341 4.92 -8.91 -27.23
CA GLU A 341 6.37 -8.82 -27.00
C GLU A 341 6.73 -8.96 -25.53
N HIS A 342 5.93 -8.38 -24.62
CA HIS A 342 6.09 -8.54 -23.18
C HIS A 342 4.79 -9.03 -22.60
N LEU A 343 4.67 -10.33 -22.41
CA LEU A 343 3.39 -11.00 -22.16
C LEU A 343 3.36 -11.67 -20.79
N PHE A 344 2.30 -11.39 -20.03
CA PHE A 344 1.94 -12.08 -18.79
C PHE A 344 0.73 -12.99 -19.08
N ILE A 345 0.94 -14.30 -19.06
CA ILE A 345 -0.05 -15.26 -19.56
C ILE A 345 -0.28 -16.41 -18.57
N SER A 346 -1.54 -16.86 -18.45
CA SER A 346 -1.79 -18.09 -17.72
C SER A 346 -1.42 -19.32 -18.55
N ILE A 347 -0.94 -20.37 -17.90
CA ILE A 347 -0.57 -21.61 -18.60
C ILE A 347 -1.78 -22.24 -19.30
N GLN A 348 -2.99 -22.06 -18.76
CA GLN A 348 -4.23 -22.52 -19.36
C GLN A 348 -4.50 -21.78 -20.69
N THR A 349 -4.38 -20.45 -20.68
CA THR A 349 -4.56 -19.61 -21.88
C THR A 349 -3.48 -19.89 -22.92
N PHE A 350 -2.24 -20.08 -22.48
CA PHE A 350 -1.13 -20.48 -23.35
C PHE A 350 -1.45 -21.75 -24.14
N ASN A 351 -1.95 -22.78 -23.46
CA ASN A 351 -2.31 -24.03 -24.08
C ASN A 351 -3.57 -23.94 -24.94
N SER A 352 -4.63 -23.29 -24.44
CA SER A 352 -5.93 -23.22 -25.16
C SER A 352 -5.84 -22.39 -26.44
N GLN A 353 -4.95 -21.40 -26.49
CA GLN A 353 -4.75 -20.56 -27.68
C GLN A 353 -3.66 -21.07 -28.64
N ASP A 354 -3.08 -22.23 -28.37
CA ASP A 354 -1.94 -22.79 -29.12
C ASP A 354 -0.84 -21.77 -29.42
N PHE A 355 -0.30 -21.19 -28.34
CA PHE A 355 0.59 -20.02 -28.43
C PHE A 355 1.89 -20.33 -29.17
N THR A 356 2.33 -21.59 -29.16
CA THR A 356 3.51 -22.04 -29.92
C THR A 356 3.32 -21.95 -31.43
N ALA A 357 2.10 -21.98 -31.93
CA ALA A 357 1.83 -21.77 -33.35
C ALA A 357 1.87 -20.29 -33.78
N LYS A 358 1.82 -19.35 -32.81
CA LYS A 358 1.79 -17.91 -33.07
C LYS A 358 3.18 -17.26 -33.03
N THR A 359 4.16 -17.92 -32.42
CA THR A 359 5.50 -17.36 -32.17
C THR A 359 6.59 -18.39 -32.49
N GLY A 360 7.76 -17.90 -32.91
CA GLY A 360 8.94 -18.78 -33.09
C GLY A 360 9.50 -19.26 -31.76
N ALA A 361 10.30 -20.32 -31.79
CA ALA A 361 10.92 -20.89 -30.60
C ALA A 361 11.91 -19.93 -29.91
N ASP A 362 12.45 -19.00 -30.64
CA ASP A 362 13.41 -17.96 -30.23
C ASP A 362 12.75 -16.58 -30.03
N PHE A 363 11.41 -16.52 -30.08
CA PHE A 363 10.68 -15.23 -29.99
C PHE A 363 10.90 -14.52 -28.68
N TYR A 364 10.88 -15.24 -27.55
CA TYR A 364 11.11 -14.65 -26.21
C TYR A 364 12.56 -14.79 -25.80
N ASP A 365 13.19 -13.68 -25.45
CA ASP A 365 14.57 -13.63 -24.95
C ASP A 365 14.66 -14.06 -23.49
N TYR A 366 13.61 -13.76 -22.72
CA TYR A 366 13.57 -13.99 -21.28
C TYR A 366 12.22 -14.62 -20.89
N ILE A 367 12.26 -15.79 -20.27
CA ILE A 367 11.05 -16.48 -19.79
C ILE A 367 11.11 -16.64 -18.28
N VAL A 368 10.05 -16.22 -17.59
CA VAL A 368 9.82 -16.45 -16.15
C VAL A 368 8.66 -17.42 -15.98
N VAL A 369 8.87 -18.47 -15.21
CA VAL A 369 7.82 -19.39 -14.79
C VAL A 369 7.69 -19.34 -13.27
N ASP A 370 6.59 -18.77 -12.79
CA ASP A 370 6.31 -18.70 -11.36
C ASP A 370 5.61 -19.98 -10.88
N GLU A 371 5.81 -20.29 -9.59
CA GLU A 371 5.39 -21.55 -8.96
C GLU A 371 5.88 -22.77 -9.77
N PHE A 372 7.16 -22.80 -10.10
CA PHE A 372 7.78 -23.78 -10.99
C PHE A 372 7.59 -25.24 -10.55
N HIS A 373 7.23 -25.49 -9.29
CA HIS A 373 6.88 -26.84 -8.82
C HIS A 373 5.68 -27.44 -9.58
N HIS A 374 4.85 -26.63 -10.24
CA HIS A 374 3.81 -27.09 -11.16
C HIS A 374 4.34 -27.46 -12.54
N ALA A 375 5.56 -27.08 -12.90
CA ALA A 375 6.11 -27.24 -14.26
C ALA A 375 6.35 -28.69 -14.69
N ALA A 376 6.40 -29.64 -13.76
CA ALA A 376 6.42 -31.06 -14.13
C ALA A 376 5.05 -31.61 -14.59
N ALA A 377 3.99 -30.82 -14.55
CA ALA A 377 2.70 -31.19 -15.14
C ALA A 377 2.79 -31.14 -16.67
N PRO A 378 2.08 -32.05 -17.40
CA PRO A 378 2.10 -32.08 -18.86
C PRO A 378 1.74 -30.73 -19.52
N THR A 379 0.97 -29.90 -18.82
CA THR A 379 0.56 -28.57 -19.30
C THR A 379 1.72 -27.59 -19.51
N TYR A 380 2.84 -27.76 -18.80
CA TYR A 380 4.03 -26.91 -18.94
C TYR A 380 5.06 -27.48 -19.91
N GLN A 381 5.02 -28.78 -20.19
CA GLN A 381 6.02 -29.45 -21.05
C GLN A 381 6.09 -28.78 -22.42
N LYS A 382 4.94 -28.52 -23.06
CA LYS A 382 4.89 -27.86 -24.37
C LYS A 382 5.63 -26.51 -24.38
N LEU A 383 5.51 -25.72 -23.34
CA LEU A 383 6.19 -24.44 -23.20
C LEU A 383 7.71 -24.63 -23.04
N LEU A 384 8.11 -25.50 -22.12
CA LEU A 384 9.51 -25.69 -21.74
C LEU A 384 10.36 -26.42 -22.81
N GLU A 385 9.72 -27.25 -23.63
CA GLU A 385 10.36 -27.98 -24.73
C GLU A 385 10.41 -27.14 -26.02
N TYR A 386 9.42 -26.27 -26.25
CA TYR A 386 9.35 -25.48 -27.48
C TYR A 386 10.27 -24.26 -27.47
N TYR A 387 10.22 -23.44 -26.39
CA TYR A 387 10.97 -22.20 -26.39
C TYR A 387 12.43 -22.37 -26.00
N GLN A 388 13.28 -21.59 -26.69
CA GLN A 388 14.74 -21.52 -26.49
C GLN A 388 15.15 -20.09 -26.10
N PRO A 389 14.74 -19.60 -24.91
CA PRO A 389 15.07 -18.26 -24.49
C PRO A 389 16.55 -18.11 -24.16
N GLN A 390 17.07 -16.90 -24.20
CA GLN A 390 18.42 -16.61 -23.68
C GLN A 390 18.48 -16.87 -22.17
N ILE A 391 17.38 -16.58 -21.42
CA ILE A 391 17.28 -16.87 -20.00
C ILE A 391 15.92 -17.53 -19.70
N LEU A 392 15.97 -18.66 -19.01
CA LEU A 392 14.81 -19.27 -18.33
C LEU A 392 14.99 -19.13 -16.82
N LEU A 393 14.09 -18.40 -16.17
CA LEU A 393 14.05 -18.23 -14.72
C LEU A 393 12.84 -18.95 -14.12
N GLY A 394 13.07 -19.99 -13.34
CA GLY A 394 12.05 -20.65 -12.52
C GLY A 394 12.01 -20.07 -11.11
N LEU A 395 10.82 -19.80 -10.60
CA LEU A 395 10.60 -19.33 -9.24
C LEU A 395 9.74 -20.35 -8.50
N THR A 396 10.13 -20.73 -7.28
CA THR A 396 9.31 -21.58 -6.41
C THR A 396 9.64 -21.35 -4.94
N ALA A 397 8.70 -21.64 -4.06
CA ALA A 397 8.96 -21.70 -2.63
C ALA A 397 9.39 -23.12 -2.19
N THR A 398 8.91 -24.14 -2.89
CA THR A 398 9.08 -25.56 -2.56
C THR A 398 9.47 -26.32 -3.81
N PRO A 399 10.74 -26.67 -4.00
CA PRO A 399 11.19 -27.46 -5.15
C PRO A 399 10.82 -28.94 -4.99
N GLU A 400 10.56 -29.39 -3.76
CA GLU A 400 10.20 -30.77 -3.43
C GLU A 400 8.76 -31.05 -3.88
N ARG A 401 8.57 -32.16 -4.57
CA ARG A 401 7.27 -32.61 -5.04
C ARG A 401 6.84 -33.91 -4.37
N MET A 402 5.56 -33.99 -4.06
CA MET A 402 4.97 -35.20 -3.46
C MET A 402 4.93 -36.40 -4.41
N ASP A 403 5.00 -36.17 -5.74
CA ASP A 403 5.01 -37.23 -6.76
C ASP A 403 6.42 -37.76 -7.09
N GLY A 404 7.45 -37.29 -6.38
CA GLY A 404 8.83 -37.74 -6.54
C GLY A 404 9.54 -37.28 -7.82
N LYS A 405 8.88 -36.52 -8.72
CA LYS A 405 9.49 -36.00 -9.92
C LYS A 405 10.38 -34.80 -9.60
N SER A 406 11.59 -34.80 -10.13
CA SER A 406 12.53 -33.68 -9.96
C SER A 406 12.20 -32.57 -10.96
N ILE A 407 12.11 -31.34 -10.48
CA ILE A 407 12.07 -30.14 -11.34
C ILE A 407 13.46 -29.63 -11.67
N LEU A 408 14.48 -30.14 -10.98
CA LEU A 408 15.87 -29.70 -11.16
C LEU A 408 16.43 -30.08 -12.52
N ASP A 409 15.88 -31.11 -13.19
CA ASP A 409 16.33 -31.57 -14.50
C ASP A 409 16.23 -30.45 -15.56
N TYR A 410 15.27 -29.54 -15.44
CA TYR A 410 15.15 -28.37 -16.30
C TYR A 410 16.26 -27.33 -16.09
N PHE A 411 17.02 -27.44 -14.99
CA PHE A 411 18.07 -26.51 -14.54
C PHE A 411 19.43 -27.18 -14.38
N GLY A 412 19.64 -28.29 -15.05
CA GLY A 412 20.90 -29.04 -14.97
C GLY A 412 21.21 -29.63 -13.59
N GLY A 413 20.16 -30.00 -12.85
CA GLY A 413 20.25 -30.60 -11.52
C GLY A 413 20.58 -29.61 -10.39
N ARG A 414 20.43 -28.29 -10.61
CA ARG A 414 20.94 -27.26 -9.68
C ARG A 414 19.89 -26.23 -9.30
N VAL A 415 20.03 -25.68 -8.08
CA VAL A 415 19.37 -24.47 -7.61
C VAL A 415 20.37 -23.32 -7.72
N ALA A 416 20.03 -22.27 -8.45
CA ALA A 416 20.91 -21.12 -8.66
C ALA A 416 21.03 -20.25 -7.40
N ALA A 417 19.91 -20.04 -6.72
CA ALA A 417 19.86 -19.31 -5.45
C ALA A 417 18.73 -19.84 -4.57
N GLU A 418 18.97 -19.86 -3.27
CA GLU A 418 18.02 -20.39 -2.29
C GLU A 418 17.95 -19.49 -1.06
N ILE A 419 16.71 -19.28 -0.56
CA ILE A 419 16.41 -18.73 0.74
C ILE A 419 15.14 -19.41 1.28
N ARG A 420 15.34 -20.39 2.16
CA ARG A 420 14.26 -21.20 2.74
C ARG A 420 13.56 -20.48 3.89
N LEU A 421 12.39 -20.97 4.26
CA LEU A 421 11.59 -20.40 5.35
C LEU A 421 12.37 -20.25 6.67
N PRO A 422 13.11 -21.24 7.18
CA PRO A 422 13.92 -21.07 8.40
C PRO A 422 14.93 -19.93 8.27
N GLU A 423 15.68 -19.91 7.18
CA GLU A 423 16.68 -18.87 6.91
C GLU A 423 16.03 -17.48 6.79
N ALA A 424 14.86 -17.38 6.14
CA ALA A 424 14.13 -16.13 6.02
C ALA A 424 13.65 -15.60 7.38
N ILE A 425 13.27 -16.48 8.30
CA ILE A 425 12.92 -16.13 9.68
C ILE A 425 14.16 -15.70 10.46
N ASP A 426 15.26 -16.46 10.39
CA ASP A 426 16.51 -16.15 11.07
C ASP A 426 17.09 -14.80 10.63
N ARG A 427 16.97 -14.48 9.34
CA ARG A 427 17.35 -13.17 8.76
C ARG A 427 16.32 -12.07 9.04
N LYS A 428 15.26 -12.33 9.81
CA LYS A 428 14.17 -11.38 10.15
C LYS A 428 13.42 -10.81 8.93
N LEU A 429 13.39 -11.54 7.85
CA LEU A 429 12.64 -11.19 6.64
C LEU A 429 11.17 -11.60 6.74
N LEU A 430 10.91 -12.66 7.50
CA LEU A 430 9.59 -13.18 7.79
C LEU A 430 9.40 -13.27 9.30
N CYS A 431 8.15 -13.11 9.72
CA CYS A 431 7.74 -13.21 11.11
C CYS A 431 7.91 -14.67 11.60
N PRO A 432 8.47 -14.92 12.78
CA PRO A 432 8.42 -16.25 13.39
C PRO A 432 6.97 -16.62 13.69
N PHE A 433 6.69 -17.92 13.75
CA PHE A 433 5.38 -18.45 14.07
C PHE A 433 5.48 -19.57 15.11
N GLN A 434 4.39 -19.82 15.81
CA GLN A 434 4.23 -20.97 16.68
C GLN A 434 3.34 -22.00 15.98
N TYR A 435 3.79 -23.25 15.98
CA TYR A 435 3.04 -24.36 15.40
C TYR A 435 2.47 -25.24 16.52
N PHE A 436 1.17 -25.47 16.49
CA PHE A 436 0.47 -26.34 17.43
C PHE A 436 -0.15 -27.50 16.66
N GLY A 437 0.39 -28.70 16.85
CA GLY A 437 -0.20 -29.94 16.35
C GLY A 437 -1.32 -30.40 17.29
N VAL A 438 -2.54 -30.44 16.80
CA VAL A 438 -3.70 -30.95 17.58
C VAL A 438 -4.10 -32.29 16.99
N THR A 439 -4.13 -33.33 17.84
CA THR A 439 -4.56 -34.68 17.44
C THR A 439 -6.07 -34.68 17.22
N ASP A 440 -6.48 -35.02 15.99
CA ASP A 440 -7.89 -35.23 15.65
C ASP A 440 -8.35 -36.57 16.18
N THR A 441 -9.54 -36.62 16.76
CA THR A 441 -10.18 -37.84 17.27
C THR A 441 -11.06 -38.55 16.24
N ALA A 442 -11.20 -37.98 15.03
CA ALA A 442 -11.97 -38.60 13.97
C ALA A 442 -11.26 -39.84 13.42
N ASP A 443 -11.98 -40.96 13.33
CA ASP A 443 -11.45 -42.18 12.76
C ASP A 443 -11.43 -42.09 11.23
N LEU A 444 -10.23 -41.99 10.67
CA LEU A 444 -10.00 -41.91 9.22
C LEU A 444 -9.74 -43.29 8.58
N SER A 445 -9.70 -44.37 9.38
CA SER A 445 -9.32 -45.71 8.91
C SER A 445 -10.29 -46.27 7.86
N SER A 446 -11.54 -45.83 7.89
CA SER A 446 -12.59 -46.23 6.95
C SER A 446 -12.58 -45.45 5.62
N LEU A 447 -11.81 -44.39 5.55
CA LEU A 447 -11.77 -43.52 4.34
C LEU A 447 -10.82 -44.07 3.26
N LYS A 448 -11.24 -43.95 2.02
CA LYS A 448 -10.42 -44.37 0.88
C LYS A 448 -9.24 -43.41 0.67
N TRP A 449 -8.05 -44.01 0.62
CA TRP A 449 -6.84 -43.28 0.20
C TRP A 449 -6.71 -43.33 -1.33
N ARG A 450 -6.69 -42.17 -1.98
CA ARG A 450 -6.45 -42.00 -3.43
C ARG A 450 -5.10 -41.32 -3.64
N THR A 451 -4.67 -41.19 -4.87
CA THR A 451 -3.37 -40.63 -5.25
C THR A 451 -3.10 -39.28 -4.55
N GLY A 452 -2.35 -39.33 -3.45
CA GLY A 452 -1.91 -38.15 -2.70
C GLY A 452 -2.81 -37.65 -1.56
N GLY A 453 -3.89 -38.39 -1.17
CA GLY A 453 -4.73 -38.01 -0.03
C GLY A 453 -5.99 -38.86 0.14
N TYR A 454 -6.76 -38.55 1.17
CA TYR A 454 -8.09 -39.14 1.37
C TYR A 454 -9.08 -38.64 0.32
N ASP A 455 -10.09 -39.47 0.02
CA ASP A 455 -11.20 -39.07 -0.83
C ASP A 455 -11.90 -37.83 -0.23
N LYS A 456 -11.92 -36.74 -1.01
CA LYS A 456 -12.41 -35.45 -0.53
C LYS A 456 -13.90 -35.44 -0.18
N ALA A 457 -14.71 -36.23 -0.90
CA ALA A 457 -16.14 -36.32 -0.63
C ALA A 457 -16.41 -37.09 0.65
N GLU A 458 -15.70 -38.22 0.88
CA GLU A 458 -15.81 -39.00 2.11
C GLU A 458 -15.33 -38.18 3.32
N LEU A 459 -14.22 -37.43 3.17
CA LEU A 459 -13.68 -36.58 4.22
C LEU A 459 -14.61 -35.39 4.53
N SER A 460 -15.20 -34.77 3.49
CA SER A 460 -16.21 -33.73 3.65
C SER A 460 -17.44 -34.21 4.40
N ASN A 461 -17.94 -35.39 4.05
CA ASN A 461 -19.07 -36.01 4.74
C ASN A 461 -18.78 -36.26 6.23
N LEU A 462 -17.58 -36.77 6.54
CA LEU A 462 -17.16 -37.00 7.91
C LEU A 462 -17.11 -35.69 8.73
N TYR A 463 -16.57 -34.64 8.16
CA TYR A 463 -16.34 -33.37 8.85
C TYR A 463 -17.55 -32.42 8.87
N THR A 464 -18.58 -32.69 8.07
CA THR A 464 -19.75 -31.81 7.95
C THR A 464 -21.05 -32.47 8.37
N PHE A 465 -21.30 -33.71 7.92
CA PHE A 465 -22.62 -34.34 8.02
C PHE A 465 -22.68 -35.50 9.03
N SER A 466 -21.55 -35.93 9.57
CA SER A 466 -21.52 -37.07 10.52
C SER A 466 -21.98 -36.73 11.95
N GLY A 467 -22.89 -35.78 12.10
CA GLY A 467 -23.57 -35.47 13.37
C GLY A 467 -22.61 -35.21 14.53
N MET A 468 -22.60 -36.10 15.52
CA MET A 468 -21.75 -35.93 16.70
C MET A 468 -20.24 -35.93 16.42
N VAL A 469 -19.76 -36.58 15.37
CA VAL A 469 -18.32 -36.58 15.01
C VAL A 469 -17.91 -35.22 14.49
N ALA A 470 -18.69 -34.64 13.60
CA ALA A 470 -18.46 -33.31 13.05
C ALA A 470 -18.48 -32.23 14.15
N GLN A 471 -19.47 -32.32 15.08
CA GLN A 471 -19.56 -31.39 16.21
C GLN A 471 -18.37 -31.51 17.17
N ARG A 472 -18.02 -32.74 17.60
CA ARG A 472 -16.85 -32.96 18.49
C ARG A 472 -15.56 -32.44 17.89
N ARG A 473 -15.40 -32.59 16.57
CA ARG A 473 -14.25 -32.04 15.88
C ARG A 473 -14.26 -30.51 15.83
N ALA A 474 -15.41 -29.89 15.55
CA ALA A 474 -15.57 -28.45 15.60
C ALA A 474 -15.33 -27.90 17.03
N ASP A 475 -15.82 -28.59 18.07
CA ASP A 475 -15.51 -28.29 19.48
C ASP A 475 -14.00 -28.33 19.73
N LEU A 476 -13.33 -29.37 19.23
CA LEU A 476 -11.88 -29.52 19.39
C LEU A 476 -11.13 -28.32 18.75
N VAL A 477 -11.57 -27.86 17.57
CA VAL A 477 -10.99 -26.70 16.89
C VAL A 477 -11.21 -25.42 17.70
N VAL A 478 -12.45 -25.15 18.13
CA VAL A 478 -12.78 -23.95 18.93
C VAL A 478 -11.99 -23.97 20.26
N ASN A 479 -12.01 -25.07 20.97
CA ASN A 479 -11.27 -25.21 22.25
C ASN A 479 -9.76 -25.06 22.05
N SER A 480 -9.21 -25.52 20.92
CA SER A 480 -7.79 -25.36 20.62
C SER A 480 -7.46 -23.90 20.32
N ILE A 481 -8.31 -23.20 19.59
CA ILE A 481 -8.14 -21.76 19.35
C ILE A 481 -8.14 -21.01 20.69
N LEU A 482 -9.16 -21.22 21.52
CA LEU A 482 -9.26 -20.58 22.84
C LEU A 482 -8.10 -20.92 23.78
N LYS A 483 -7.51 -22.11 23.63
CA LYS A 483 -6.36 -22.54 24.44
C LYS A 483 -5.05 -21.90 24.02
N TYR A 484 -4.81 -21.76 22.71
CA TYR A 484 -3.50 -21.38 22.19
C TYR A 484 -3.41 -19.91 21.76
N VAL A 485 -4.55 -19.25 21.58
CA VAL A 485 -4.62 -17.83 21.23
C VAL A 485 -4.69 -17.01 22.51
N THR A 486 -3.89 -15.97 22.59
CA THR A 486 -3.79 -15.11 23.79
C THR A 486 -5.04 -14.27 23.98
N ASP A 487 -5.59 -13.71 22.90
CA ASP A 487 -6.79 -12.87 22.90
C ASP A 487 -7.61 -13.17 21.65
N ILE A 488 -8.82 -13.72 21.87
CA ILE A 488 -9.72 -14.07 20.77
C ILE A 488 -10.30 -12.84 20.09
N ASP A 489 -10.40 -11.73 20.78
CA ASP A 489 -10.96 -10.49 20.26
C ASP A 489 -10.00 -9.72 19.34
N GLU A 490 -8.71 -10.03 19.40
CA GLU A 490 -7.70 -9.47 18.52
C GLU A 490 -7.29 -10.41 17.37
N VAL A 491 -7.80 -11.65 17.36
CA VAL A 491 -7.45 -12.65 16.33
C VAL A 491 -7.90 -12.22 14.96
N LYS A 492 -7.02 -12.44 13.98
CA LYS A 492 -7.30 -12.39 12.55
C LYS A 492 -6.86 -13.71 11.94
N GLY A 493 -7.79 -14.63 11.78
CA GLY A 493 -7.52 -16.00 11.40
C GLY A 493 -7.99 -16.35 10.00
N LEU A 494 -7.31 -17.34 9.40
CA LEU A 494 -7.73 -18.00 8.16
C LEU A 494 -7.96 -19.48 8.43
N GLY A 495 -9.15 -19.99 8.09
CA GLY A 495 -9.51 -21.40 8.19
C GLY A 495 -9.52 -22.06 6.81
N PHE A 496 -8.80 -23.18 6.67
CA PHE A 496 -8.80 -23.95 5.43
C PHE A 496 -9.63 -25.22 5.59
N CYS A 497 -10.68 -25.34 4.79
CA CYS A 497 -11.63 -26.42 4.84
C CYS A 497 -11.51 -27.36 3.63
N VAL A 498 -11.96 -28.60 3.76
CA VAL A 498 -11.85 -29.63 2.72
C VAL A 498 -12.88 -29.48 1.60
N SER A 499 -14.01 -28.80 1.88
CA SER A 499 -15.09 -28.54 0.92
C SER A 499 -15.81 -27.22 1.24
N ILE A 500 -16.69 -26.81 0.34
CA ILE A 500 -17.55 -25.63 0.51
C ILE A 500 -18.49 -25.82 1.70
N GLU A 501 -19.11 -26.99 1.80
CA GLU A 501 -20.03 -27.35 2.88
C GLU A 501 -19.31 -27.32 4.23
N HIS A 502 -18.08 -27.86 4.29
CA HIS A 502 -17.27 -27.82 5.50
C HIS A 502 -16.90 -26.38 5.89
N ALA A 503 -16.58 -25.51 4.93
CA ALA A 503 -16.29 -24.11 5.21
C ALA A 503 -17.52 -23.38 5.78
N ARG A 504 -18.69 -23.59 5.22
CA ARG A 504 -19.96 -23.04 5.72
C ARG A 504 -20.28 -23.55 7.11
N PHE A 505 -20.21 -24.86 7.30
CA PHE A 505 -20.43 -25.49 8.61
C PHE A 505 -19.51 -24.90 9.68
N MET A 506 -18.22 -24.76 9.42
CA MET A 506 -17.28 -24.22 10.39
C MET A 506 -17.50 -22.72 10.66
N ALA A 507 -17.84 -21.93 9.65
CA ALA A 507 -18.17 -20.52 9.85
C ALA A 507 -19.43 -20.35 10.71
N ASP A 508 -20.48 -21.13 10.44
CA ASP A 508 -21.72 -21.13 11.23
C ASP A 508 -21.44 -21.60 12.67
N TYR A 509 -20.61 -22.63 12.81
CA TYR A 509 -20.22 -23.15 14.12
C TYR A 509 -19.45 -22.11 14.94
N PHE A 510 -18.50 -21.42 14.34
CA PHE A 510 -17.76 -20.32 14.98
C PHE A 510 -18.68 -19.18 15.40
N ASN A 511 -19.61 -18.77 14.54
CA ASN A 511 -20.59 -17.72 14.83
C ASN A 511 -21.48 -18.08 16.03
N THR A 512 -21.93 -19.35 16.12
CA THR A 512 -22.75 -19.81 17.26
C THR A 512 -21.96 -19.88 18.58
N HIS A 513 -20.62 -19.93 18.50
CA HIS A 513 -19.72 -19.93 19.67
C HIS A 513 -19.09 -18.55 19.95
N GLY A 514 -19.67 -17.48 19.38
CA GLY A 514 -19.23 -16.11 19.66
C GLY A 514 -17.93 -15.71 18.95
N ILE A 515 -17.51 -16.44 17.90
CA ILE A 515 -16.35 -16.13 17.07
C ILE A 515 -16.85 -15.67 15.69
N PRO A 516 -17.03 -14.36 15.44
CA PRO A 516 -17.59 -13.87 14.20
C PRO A 516 -16.75 -14.30 12.99
N SER A 517 -17.36 -15.01 12.05
CA SER A 517 -16.67 -15.64 10.93
C SER A 517 -17.50 -15.63 9.65
N ILE A 518 -16.85 -15.70 8.49
CA ILE A 518 -17.50 -15.81 7.19
C ILE A 518 -16.80 -16.88 6.34
N ALA A 519 -17.58 -17.64 5.57
CA ALA A 519 -17.02 -18.58 4.61
C ALA A 519 -16.85 -17.89 3.23
N LEU A 520 -15.66 -18.01 2.64
CA LEU A 520 -15.39 -17.69 1.24
C LEU A 520 -15.16 -18.98 0.45
N THR A 521 -15.71 -19.03 -0.74
CA THR A 521 -15.65 -20.20 -1.63
C THR A 521 -15.12 -19.83 -3.00
N GLY A 522 -14.97 -20.82 -3.89
CA GLY A 522 -14.63 -20.59 -5.29
C GLY A 522 -15.61 -19.68 -6.02
N ASP A 523 -16.89 -19.74 -5.63
CA ASP A 523 -17.99 -18.98 -6.24
C ASP A 523 -18.14 -17.56 -5.69
N SER A 524 -17.42 -17.22 -4.62
CA SER A 524 -17.46 -15.87 -4.03
C SER A 524 -16.87 -14.83 -4.99
N SER A 525 -17.62 -13.74 -5.19
CA SER A 525 -17.20 -12.62 -6.04
C SER A 525 -15.99 -11.87 -5.47
N ASP A 526 -15.30 -11.11 -6.31
CA ASP A 526 -14.18 -10.26 -5.87
C ASP A 526 -14.64 -9.20 -4.86
N GLU A 527 -15.87 -8.70 -4.97
CA GLU A 527 -16.45 -7.75 -4.03
C GLU A 527 -16.67 -8.38 -2.66
N GLU A 528 -17.21 -9.60 -2.61
CA GLU A 528 -17.38 -10.37 -1.36
C GLU A 528 -16.04 -10.66 -0.71
N ARG A 529 -15.02 -11.06 -1.48
CA ARG A 529 -13.65 -11.31 -0.98
C ARG A 529 -13.03 -10.05 -0.39
N ASN A 530 -13.16 -8.92 -1.09
CA ASN A 530 -12.64 -7.64 -0.62
C ASN A 530 -13.38 -7.15 0.62
N THR A 531 -14.70 -7.30 0.67
CA THR A 531 -15.52 -6.96 1.83
C THR A 531 -15.15 -7.81 3.05
N ALA A 532 -15.03 -9.13 2.89
CA ALA A 532 -14.61 -10.03 3.96
C ALA A 532 -13.21 -9.68 4.49
N LYS A 533 -12.27 -9.37 3.60
CA LYS A 533 -10.93 -8.92 3.97
C LYS A 533 -10.98 -7.62 4.80
N GLN A 534 -11.77 -6.64 4.40
CA GLN A 534 -11.91 -5.39 5.15
C GLN A 534 -12.54 -5.63 6.53
N ARG A 535 -13.55 -6.49 6.62
CA ARG A 535 -14.19 -6.87 7.89
C ARG A 535 -13.22 -7.62 8.82
N LEU A 536 -12.34 -8.46 8.28
CA LEU A 536 -11.29 -9.12 9.06
C LEU A 536 -10.24 -8.11 9.56
N ILE A 537 -9.83 -7.18 8.71
CA ILE A 537 -8.85 -6.14 9.06
C ILE A 537 -9.42 -5.20 10.14
N SER A 538 -10.68 -4.79 10.02
CA SER A 538 -11.36 -3.93 11.00
C SER A 538 -11.65 -4.64 12.32
N GLY A 539 -11.55 -5.97 12.37
CA GLY A 539 -11.92 -6.76 13.54
C GLY A 539 -13.43 -6.98 13.73
N GLU A 540 -14.25 -6.70 12.70
CA GLU A 540 -15.67 -7.05 12.71
C GLU A 540 -15.88 -8.56 12.66
N ILE A 541 -15.03 -9.28 11.95
CA ILE A 541 -14.95 -10.73 11.98
C ILE A 541 -13.56 -11.18 12.42
N ARG A 542 -13.47 -12.39 12.97
CA ARG A 542 -12.23 -13.00 13.49
C ARG A 542 -11.62 -14.00 12.52
N PHE A 543 -12.46 -14.70 11.75
CA PHE A 543 -12.01 -15.75 10.82
C PHE A 543 -12.68 -15.62 9.44
N ILE A 544 -11.91 -15.97 8.43
CA ILE A 544 -12.38 -16.25 7.08
C ILE A 544 -12.07 -17.70 6.76
#